data_7b47faad289dd6d199b1afc6bd0c9c02
#
_entry.id   7b47faad289dd6d199b1afc6bd0c9c02
#
_cell.length_a   1.000
_cell.length_b   1.000
_cell.length_c   1.000
_cell.angle_alpha   90.00
_cell.angle_beta   90.00
_cell.angle_gamma   90.00
#
_symmetry.space_group_name_H-M   'P 1'
#
loop_
_entity.id
_entity.type
_entity.pdbx_description
1 polymer ?
#
loop_
_entity_poly.entity_id
_entity_poly.type
_entity_poly.pdbx_seq_one_letter_code
_entity_poly.pdbx_strand_id
1 'polypeptide(L)'
;GKVFYDIGYTRHDRLTFRTEEPDYDLYILTGDSPNAVCTEFRKLIGHSYVPPKWAFGFAQSRWGYKTAEDVRAIARQYRENELPLDMICLDIDYMQGYADFTVNKERFPDLAALSAELKQQGIRLVPIIDAGVRINPEDPTCTEGLEKGYFCTKADGTPFVAAVWPGKAYFADFLRPEVRDWFGHRYKVLTDCGIEGFWNDMNEPALFYSPDRLREFLDSMAQLRGQDNIEQEEFFAKVVGGAMGLSLIHISEPTRR
;
A
#
# COMPACT_ATOMS: atom_id res chain seq x y z
N GLY A 1 -15.18 1.48 15.66
CA GLY A 1 -16.13 2.60 15.64
C GLY A 1 -15.82 3.56 14.53
N LYS A 2 -16.78 4.42 14.17
CA LYS A 2 -16.56 5.44 13.15
C LYS A 2 -16.00 6.70 13.78
N VAL A 3 -15.00 7.28 13.15
CA VAL A 3 -14.42 8.57 13.52
C VAL A 3 -14.64 9.56 12.38
N PHE A 4 -15.13 10.72 12.70
CA PHE A 4 -15.37 11.81 11.76
C PHE A 4 -14.48 13.00 12.11
N TYR A 5 -13.77 13.50 11.12
CA TYR A 5 -12.95 14.70 11.20
C TYR A 5 -13.46 15.77 10.23
N ASP A 6 -13.60 16.99 10.70
CA ASP A 6 -13.83 18.18 9.88
C ASP A 6 -12.79 19.21 10.28
N ILE A 7 -11.80 19.41 9.43
CA ILE A 7 -10.67 20.31 9.68
C ILE A 7 -10.83 21.53 8.79
N GLY A 8 -11.67 22.48 9.22
CA GLY A 8 -11.88 23.74 8.52
C GLY A 8 -12.68 23.62 7.20
N TYR A 9 -13.27 22.46 6.86
CA TYR A 9 -14.04 22.31 5.63
C TYR A 9 -15.41 22.97 5.73
N THR A 10 -16.23 22.64 6.74
CA THR A 10 -17.54 23.25 6.94
C THR A 10 -17.42 24.68 7.47
N ARG A 11 -16.46 24.94 8.34
CA ARG A 11 -16.16 26.26 8.90
C ARG A 11 -14.65 26.43 9.06
N HIS A 12 -14.07 27.44 8.43
CA HIS A 12 -12.63 27.69 8.41
C HIS A 12 -12.01 27.97 9.80
N ASP A 13 -12.84 28.37 10.78
CA ASP A 13 -12.45 28.68 12.15
C ASP A 13 -12.65 27.52 13.14
N ARG A 14 -13.02 26.34 12.65
CA ARG A 14 -13.40 25.21 13.50
C ARG A 14 -12.79 23.90 13.05
N LEU A 15 -12.28 23.16 14.02
CA LEU A 15 -12.01 21.72 13.89
C LEU A 15 -13.10 20.97 14.65
N THR A 16 -13.72 20.00 14.01
CA THR A 16 -14.71 19.12 14.65
C THR A 16 -14.22 17.67 14.59
N PHE A 17 -14.21 17.06 15.76
CA PHE A 17 -13.91 15.65 15.93
C PHE A 17 -15.13 14.98 16.57
N ARG A 18 -15.60 13.87 15.97
CA ARG A 18 -16.67 13.03 16.53
C ARG A 18 -16.28 11.58 16.46
N THR A 19 -16.52 10.86 17.54
CA THR A 19 -16.30 9.41 17.63
C THR A 19 -17.52 8.74 18.26
N GLU A 20 -17.77 7.50 17.87
CA GLU A 20 -18.77 6.63 18.50
C GLU A 20 -18.14 5.85 19.68
N GLU A 21 -16.81 5.89 19.82
CA GLU A 21 -16.09 5.24 20.92
C GLU A 21 -16.16 6.09 22.19
N PRO A 22 -16.34 5.47 23.35
CA PRO A 22 -16.41 6.19 24.64
C PRO A 22 -15.06 6.75 25.08
N ASP A 23 -13.97 6.10 24.67
CA ASP A 23 -12.60 6.44 25.07
C ASP A 23 -11.74 6.80 23.85
N TYR A 24 -10.94 7.85 24.00
CA TYR A 24 -9.96 8.29 23.01
C TYR A 24 -8.83 9.09 23.65
N ASP A 25 -7.65 9.02 23.05
CA ASP A 25 -6.51 9.86 23.39
C ASP A 25 -6.38 10.99 22.38
N LEU A 26 -6.27 12.23 22.87
CA LEU A 26 -6.03 13.40 22.04
C LEU A 26 -4.73 14.07 22.44
N TYR A 27 -3.77 14.12 21.50
CA TYR A 27 -2.50 14.81 21.68
C TYR A 27 -2.49 16.12 20.89
N ILE A 28 -2.29 17.24 21.59
CA ILE A 28 -2.16 18.55 20.98
C ILE A 28 -0.72 19.01 21.16
N LEU A 29 0.01 19.11 20.07
CA LEU A 29 1.40 19.53 20.05
C LEU A 29 1.49 20.97 19.60
N THR A 30 2.14 21.80 20.40
CA THR A 30 2.31 23.24 20.13
C THR A 30 3.78 23.62 20.14
N GLY A 31 4.12 24.71 19.49
CA GLY A 31 5.48 25.25 19.46
C GLY A 31 5.55 26.57 18.71
N ASP A 32 6.59 27.35 18.96
CA ASP A 32 6.80 28.68 18.38
C ASP A 32 7.23 28.61 16.91
N SER A 33 7.49 27.43 16.38
CA SER A 33 7.85 27.18 14.99
C SER A 33 7.46 25.76 14.57
N PRO A 34 7.34 25.48 13.23
CA PRO A 34 7.14 24.13 12.75
C PRO A 34 8.20 23.13 13.25
N ASN A 35 9.47 23.54 13.33
CA ASN A 35 10.54 22.70 13.88
C ASN A 35 10.34 22.36 15.35
N ALA A 36 9.81 23.31 16.16
CA ALA A 36 9.49 23.05 17.56
C ALA A 36 8.35 22.02 17.68
N VAL A 37 7.30 22.15 16.87
CA VAL A 37 6.20 21.15 16.83
C VAL A 37 6.71 19.78 16.41
N CYS A 38 7.56 19.70 15.37
CA CYS A 38 8.19 18.44 14.95
C CYS A 38 9.07 17.83 16.06
N THR A 39 9.74 18.66 16.85
CA THR A 39 10.55 18.21 17.98
C THR A 39 9.69 17.58 19.06
N GLU A 40 8.56 18.23 19.43
CA GLU A 40 7.62 17.69 20.40
C GLU A 40 6.97 16.39 19.88
N PHE A 41 6.61 16.33 18.59
CA PHE A 41 6.11 15.10 17.97
C PHE A 41 7.11 13.96 18.08
N ARG A 42 8.40 14.22 17.78
CA ARG A 42 9.46 13.22 17.92
C ARG A 42 9.70 12.73 19.35
N LYS A 43 9.43 13.56 20.36
CA LYS A 43 9.47 13.11 21.77
C LYS A 43 8.36 12.11 22.05
N LEU A 44 7.19 12.30 21.44
CA LEU A 44 6.04 11.42 21.59
C LEU A 44 6.23 10.07 20.88
N ILE A 45 6.66 10.10 19.60
CA ILE A 45 6.76 8.91 18.75
C ILE A 45 8.14 8.24 18.73
N GLY A 46 9.15 8.87 19.32
CA GLY A 46 10.54 8.42 19.29
C GLY A 46 11.33 8.91 18.07
N HIS A 47 12.55 8.42 17.93
CA HIS A 47 13.43 8.77 16.82
C HIS A 47 13.14 7.93 15.59
N SER A 48 13.04 8.60 14.44
CA SER A 48 12.94 7.91 13.16
C SER A 48 14.25 7.17 12.83
N TYR A 49 14.15 6.05 12.16
CA TYR A 49 15.30 5.41 11.53
C TYR A 49 15.96 6.38 10.54
N VAL A 50 17.28 6.44 10.57
CA VAL A 50 18.06 7.23 9.60
C VAL A 50 18.46 6.28 8.47
N PRO A 51 17.85 6.39 7.28
CA PRO A 51 18.17 5.50 6.17
C PRO A 51 19.57 5.79 5.61
N PRO A 52 20.15 4.86 4.85
CA PRO A 52 21.43 5.07 4.20
C PRO A 52 21.37 6.20 3.17
N LYS A 53 22.53 6.79 2.86
CA LYS A 53 22.63 8.00 2.02
C LYS A 53 21.91 7.87 0.67
N TRP A 54 21.98 6.72 0.03
CA TRP A 54 21.33 6.49 -1.27
C TRP A 54 19.80 6.64 -1.22
N ALA A 55 19.17 6.38 -0.07
CA ALA A 55 17.73 6.51 0.10
C ALA A 55 17.24 7.98 0.11
N PHE A 56 18.14 8.94 0.21
CA PHE A 56 17.87 10.38 0.05
C PHE A 56 18.18 10.89 -1.37
N GLY A 57 18.62 10.02 -2.26
CA GLY A 57 18.93 10.35 -3.63
C GLY A 57 17.71 10.34 -4.54
N PHE A 58 17.95 10.42 -5.85
CA PHE A 58 16.87 10.44 -6.83
C PHE A 58 16.30 9.04 -7.05
N ALA A 59 14.97 8.92 -6.90
CA ALA A 59 14.21 7.70 -7.15
C ALA A 59 13.43 7.81 -8.46
N GLN A 60 13.63 6.85 -9.36
CA GLN A 60 12.80 6.68 -10.54
C GLN A 60 11.78 5.59 -10.28
N SER A 61 10.49 5.94 -10.35
CA SER A 61 9.37 5.01 -10.22
C SER A 61 8.42 5.17 -11.39
N ARG A 62 7.83 4.05 -11.78
CA ARG A 62 6.75 4.03 -12.77
C ARG A 62 6.09 2.66 -12.74
N TRP A 63 4.75 2.63 -12.81
CA TRP A 63 4.07 1.39 -13.12
C TRP A 63 4.36 1.00 -14.58
N GLY A 64 4.96 -0.20 -14.77
CA GLY A 64 5.23 -0.76 -16.08
C GLY A 64 6.69 -0.93 -16.46
N TYR A 65 7.64 -1.05 -15.51
CA TYR A 65 8.90 -1.75 -15.76
C TYR A 65 8.63 -3.26 -15.73
N LYS A 66 8.27 -3.81 -16.88
CA LYS A 66 7.74 -5.18 -16.97
C LYS A 66 8.81 -6.24 -17.05
N THR A 67 10.01 -5.87 -17.42
CA THR A 67 11.15 -6.79 -17.64
C THR A 67 12.44 -6.24 -17.06
N ALA A 68 13.40 -7.13 -16.81
CA ALA A 68 14.75 -6.74 -16.43
C ALA A 68 15.42 -5.81 -17.47
N GLU A 69 15.08 -5.97 -18.75
CA GLU A 69 15.64 -5.11 -19.80
C GLU A 69 15.05 -3.69 -19.79
N ASP A 70 13.78 -3.53 -19.44
CA ASP A 70 13.19 -2.20 -19.24
C ASP A 70 13.94 -1.43 -18.13
N VAL A 71 14.29 -2.14 -17.05
CA VAL A 71 15.04 -1.56 -15.93
C VAL A 71 16.46 -1.17 -16.36
N ARG A 72 17.15 -2.03 -17.15
CA ARG A 72 18.46 -1.72 -17.70
C ARG A 72 18.41 -0.54 -18.64
N ALA A 73 17.38 -0.49 -19.49
CA ALA A 73 17.21 0.59 -20.46
C ALA A 73 17.05 1.95 -19.75
N ILE A 74 16.24 2.02 -18.69
CA ILE A 74 16.09 3.27 -17.96
C ILE A 74 17.37 3.68 -17.23
N ALA A 75 18.09 2.73 -16.63
CA ALA A 75 19.38 3.01 -15.98
C ALA A 75 20.40 3.58 -16.99
N ARG A 76 20.50 2.98 -18.21
CA ARG A 76 21.35 3.49 -19.30
C ARG A 76 20.96 4.91 -19.70
N GLN A 77 19.68 5.18 -19.94
CA GLN A 77 19.20 6.50 -20.34
C GLN A 77 19.57 7.60 -19.33
N TYR A 78 19.46 7.30 -18.02
CA TYR A 78 19.88 8.24 -16.99
C TYR A 78 21.37 8.51 -17.04
N ARG A 79 22.21 7.47 -17.26
CA ARG A 79 23.68 7.63 -17.36
C ARG A 79 24.11 8.35 -18.63
N GLU A 80 23.52 8.03 -19.78
CA GLU A 80 23.80 8.66 -21.07
C GLU A 80 23.43 10.15 -21.10
N ASN A 81 22.41 10.54 -20.34
CA ASN A 81 22.00 11.93 -20.20
C ASN A 81 22.62 12.64 -18.97
N GLU A 82 23.58 12.00 -18.30
CA GLU A 82 24.26 12.54 -17.10
C GLU A 82 23.31 12.95 -15.98
N LEU A 83 22.15 12.26 -15.86
CA LEU A 83 21.17 12.52 -14.82
C LEU A 83 21.46 11.68 -13.57
N PRO A 84 21.26 12.22 -12.37
CA PRO A 84 21.40 11.45 -11.14
C PRO A 84 20.32 10.36 -11.06
N LEU A 85 20.72 9.20 -10.57
CA LEU A 85 19.80 8.10 -10.28
C LEU A 85 20.41 7.23 -9.17
N ASP A 86 19.74 7.13 -8.05
CA ASP A 86 20.18 6.38 -6.88
C ASP A 86 19.36 5.12 -6.66
N MET A 87 18.08 5.12 -7.08
CA MET A 87 17.22 3.95 -6.98
C MET A 87 16.20 3.88 -8.11
N ILE A 88 15.78 2.66 -8.43
CA ILE A 88 14.66 2.35 -9.32
C ILE A 88 13.65 1.54 -8.53
N CYS A 89 12.41 2.02 -8.45
CA CYS A 89 11.32 1.29 -7.85
C CYS A 89 10.74 0.29 -8.85
N LEU A 90 10.57 -0.96 -8.43
CA LEU A 90 9.83 -1.98 -9.18
C LEU A 90 8.42 -2.04 -8.64
N ASP A 91 7.45 -1.74 -9.48
CA ASP A 91 6.04 -1.91 -9.21
C ASP A 91 5.63 -3.39 -9.36
N ILE A 92 4.38 -3.74 -9.13
CA ILE A 92 3.84 -5.10 -9.02
C ILE A 92 4.18 -6.04 -10.19
N ASP A 93 4.59 -5.52 -11.34
CA ASP A 93 4.89 -6.32 -12.55
C ASP A 93 6.10 -7.27 -12.42
N TYR A 94 6.97 -7.08 -11.42
CA TYR A 94 8.06 -8.04 -11.16
C TYR A 94 7.57 -9.32 -10.49
N MET A 95 6.40 -9.28 -9.85
CA MET A 95 5.81 -10.41 -9.14
C MET A 95 5.18 -11.43 -10.08
N GLN A 96 5.05 -12.67 -9.63
CA GLN A 96 4.27 -13.69 -10.30
C GLN A 96 2.78 -13.50 -10.04
N GLY A 97 2.06 -12.94 -11.01
CA GLY A 97 0.61 -12.67 -10.89
C GLY A 97 0.27 -11.77 -9.70
N TYR A 98 1.13 -10.80 -9.44
CA TYR A 98 1.02 -9.81 -8.36
C TYR A 98 0.98 -10.40 -6.93
N ALA A 99 1.49 -11.62 -6.76
CA ALA A 99 1.61 -12.24 -5.44
C ALA A 99 2.90 -11.78 -4.76
N ASP A 100 2.77 -11.26 -3.54
CA ASP A 100 3.90 -10.83 -2.73
C ASP A 100 4.94 -11.95 -2.52
N PHE A 101 6.19 -11.56 -2.36
CA PHE A 101 7.31 -12.48 -2.13
C PHE A 101 7.56 -13.48 -3.26
N THR A 102 7.07 -13.17 -4.47
CA THR A 102 7.33 -13.94 -5.68
C THR A 102 8.06 -13.10 -6.71
N VAL A 103 8.77 -13.77 -7.63
CA VAL A 103 9.44 -13.13 -8.76
C VAL A 103 9.03 -13.84 -10.05
N ASN A 104 8.54 -13.09 -11.02
CA ASN A 104 8.24 -13.61 -12.34
C ASN A 104 9.54 -13.93 -13.08
N LYS A 105 9.88 -15.22 -13.18
CA LYS A 105 11.15 -15.68 -13.77
C LYS A 105 11.25 -15.52 -15.28
N GLU A 106 10.16 -15.34 -15.99
CA GLU A 106 10.18 -15.04 -17.43
C GLU A 106 10.60 -13.59 -17.68
N ARG A 107 10.11 -12.67 -16.84
CA ARG A 107 10.35 -11.23 -16.94
C ARG A 107 11.64 -10.79 -16.24
N PHE A 108 11.93 -11.42 -15.12
CA PHE A 108 13.11 -11.19 -14.28
C PHE A 108 13.81 -12.53 -13.99
N PRO A 109 14.50 -13.10 -15.00
CA PRO A 109 15.11 -14.44 -14.88
C PRO A 109 16.07 -14.55 -13.71
N ASP A 110 16.87 -13.51 -13.48
CA ASP A 110 17.84 -13.41 -12.39
C ASP A 110 17.80 -12.02 -11.78
N LEU A 111 16.93 -11.86 -10.75
CA LEU A 111 16.79 -10.61 -10.03
C LEU A 111 18.07 -10.29 -9.23
N ALA A 112 18.78 -11.30 -8.74
CA ALA A 112 20.02 -11.11 -8.00
C ALA A 112 21.12 -10.53 -8.87
N ALA A 113 21.30 -11.07 -10.08
CA ALA A 113 22.26 -10.54 -11.06
C ALA A 113 21.90 -9.10 -11.46
N LEU A 114 20.63 -8.81 -11.73
CA LEU A 114 20.17 -7.45 -12.04
C LEU A 114 20.45 -6.48 -10.87
N SER A 115 20.15 -6.88 -9.64
CA SER A 115 20.43 -6.08 -8.45
C SER A 115 21.92 -5.78 -8.30
N ALA A 116 22.78 -6.81 -8.48
CA ALA A 116 24.22 -6.66 -8.39
C ALA A 116 24.79 -5.75 -9.49
N GLU A 117 24.30 -5.90 -10.73
CA GLU A 117 24.68 -5.07 -11.88
C GLU A 117 24.37 -3.58 -11.62
N LEU A 118 23.16 -3.28 -11.18
CA LEU A 118 22.75 -1.90 -10.90
C LEU A 118 23.47 -1.32 -9.66
N LYS A 119 23.73 -2.14 -8.66
CA LYS A 119 24.48 -1.74 -7.47
C LYS A 119 25.92 -1.30 -7.82
N GLN A 120 26.56 -1.94 -8.80
CA GLN A 120 27.89 -1.51 -9.30
C GLN A 120 27.83 -0.11 -9.95
N GLN A 121 26.67 0.28 -10.49
CA GLN A 121 26.44 1.60 -11.03
C GLN A 121 25.95 2.62 -9.98
N GLY A 122 25.92 2.23 -8.71
CA GLY A 122 25.40 3.07 -7.61
C GLY A 122 23.87 3.12 -7.52
N ILE A 123 23.14 2.28 -8.29
CA ILE A 123 21.67 2.26 -8.32
C ILE A 123 21.16 1.09 -7.47
N ARG A 124 20.13 1.35 -6.64
CA ARG A 124 19.45 0.31 -5.84
C ARG A 124 18.10 -0.03 -6.46
N LEU A 125 17.75 -1.32 -6.49
CA LEU A 125 16.39 -1.76 -6.75
C LEU A 125 15.56 -1.70 -5.46
N VAL A 126 14.36 -1.13 -5.55
CA VAL A 126 13.42 -1.00 -4.45
C VAL A 126 12.08 -1.58 -4.92
N PRO A 127 11.88 -2.90 -4.75
CA PRO A 127 10.62 -3.53 -5.12
C PRO A 127 9.49 -3.18 -4.15
N ILE A 128 8.28 -3.12 -4.70
CA ILE A 128 7.04 -2.97 -3.94
C ILE A 128 6.69 -4.29 -3.23
N ILE A 129 6.09 -4.18 -2.06
CA ILE A 129 5.35 -5.23 -1.37
C ILE A 129 4.01 -4.64 -0.93
N ASP A 130 2.94 -5.32 -1.30
CA ASP A 130 1.58 -4.97 -0.91
C ASP A 130 1.17 -5.68 0.38
N ALA A 131 0.05 -5.29 0.98
CA ALA A 131 -0.40 -5.88 2.24
C ALA A 131 -1.30 -7.11 2.06
N GLY A 132 -1.69 -7.45 0.84
CA GLY A 132 -2.68 -8.48 0.53
C GLY A 132 -2.07 -9.78 0.01
N VAL A 133 -2.06 -10.82 0.84
CA VAL A 133 -1.57 -12.16 0.46
C VAL A 133 -2.57 -12.85 -0.47
N ARG A 134 -2.16 -13.10 -1.71
CA ARG A 134 -3.00 -13.79 -2.72
C ARG A 134 -3.50 -15.13 -2.20
N ILE A 135 -4.80 -15.39 -2.35
CA ILE A 135 -5.38 -16.70 -2.03
C ILE A 135 -4.96 -17.69 -3.12
N ASN A 136 -3.99 -18.52 -2.76
CA ASN A 136 -3.49 -19.60 -3.61
C ASN A 136 -2.99 -20.76 -2.74
N PRO A 137 -3.58 -21.95 -2.84
CA PRO A 137 -3.17 -23.12 -2.04
C PRO A 137 -1.76 -23.63 -2.38
N GLU A 138 -1.18 -23.20 -3.50
CA GLU A 138 0.21 -23.54 -3.88
C GLU A 138 1.22 -22.52 -3.35
N ASP A 139 0.77 -21.37 -2.82
CA ASP A 139 1.64 -20.34 -2.27
C ASP A 139 1.96 -20.65 -0.79
N PRO A 140 3.24 -20.90 -0.44
CA PRO A 140 3.65 -21.15 0.95
C PRO A 140 3.29 -20.01 1.91
N THR A 141 3.23 -18.76 1.45
CA THR A 141 2.83 -17.63 2.28
C THR A 141 1.36 -17.72 2.65
N CYS A 142 0.51 -18.06 1.67
CA CYS A 142 -0.91 -18.23 1.89
C CYS A 142 -1.20 -19.42 2.81
N THR A 143 -0.61 -20.59 2.51
CA THR A 143 -0.88 -21.84 3.24
C THR A 143 -0.39 -21.77 4.68
N GLU A 144 0.84 -21.32 4.91
CA GLU A 144 1.38 -21.17 6.26
C GLU A 144 0.60 -20.13 7.09
N GLY A 145 0.23 -19.00 6.46
CA GLY A 145 -0.56 -17.97 7.13
C GLY A 145 -1.93 -18.47 7.58
N LEU A 146 -2.58 -19.33 6.77
CA LEU A 146 -3.85 -19.99 7.13
C LEU A 146 -3.66 -21.02 8.26
N GLU A 147 -2.68 -21.91 8.14
CA GLU A 147 -2.41 -22.96 9.12
C GLU A 147 -2.11 -22.37 10.51
N LYS A 148 -1.39 -21.28 10.57
CA LYS A 148 -1.02 -20.60 11.81
C LYS A 148 -2.05 -19.58 12.29
N GLY A 149 -3.12 -19.34 11.52
CA GLY A 149 -4.15 -18.36 11.85
C GLY A 149 -3.60 -16.94 11.90
N TYR A 150 -2.74 -16.55 10.97
CA TYR A 150 -2.05 -15.25 10.94
C TYR A 150 -2.81 -14.16 10.19
N PHE A 151 -3.92 -14.50 9.57
CA PHE A 151 -4.74 -13.53 8.85
C PHE A 151 -5.84 -12.94 9.72
N CYS A 152 -6.23 -11.71 9.40
CA CYS A 152 -7.38 -11.04 9.99
C CYS A 152 -8.64 -11.89 9.82
N THR A 153 -9.48 -11.95 10.86
CA THR A 153 -10.71 -12.72 10.87
C THR A 153 -11.93 -11.82 11.00
N LYS A 154 -13.07 -12.33 10.52
CA LYS A 154 -14.38 -11.77 10.80
C LYS A 154 -14.85 -12.14 12.21
N ALA A 155 -15.99 -11.59 12.63
CA ALA A 155 -16.59 -11.88 13.93
C ALA A 155 -16.96 -13.36 14.11
N ASP A 156 -17.21 -14.10 13.02
CA ASP A 156 -17.49 -15.53 13.02
C ASP A 156 -16.23 -16.42 13.06
N GLY A 157 -15.04 -15.80 13.13
CA GLY A 157 -13.76 -16.49 13.15
C GLY A 157 -13.23 -16.91 11.78
N THR A 158 -13.98 -16.70 10.70
CA THR A 158 -13.50 -16.99 9.35
C THR A 158 -12.51 -15.93 8.86
N PRO A 159 -11.50 -16.29 8.02
CA PRO A 159 -10.58 -15.31 7.46
C PRO A 159 -11.30 -14.21 6.68
N PHE A 160 -10.88 -12.97 6.90
CA PHE A 160 -11.35 -11.84 6.11
C PHE A 160 -10.77 -11.91 4.71
N VAL A 161 -11.62 -11.74 3.70
CA VAL A 161 -11.25 -11.77 2.28
C VAL A 161 -11.67 -10.47 1.61
N ALA A 162 -10.73 -9.86 0.90
CA ALA A 162 -11.05 -8.77 -0.02
C ALA A 162 -10.21 -8.90 -1.30
N ALA A 163 -10.47 -8.03 -2.28
CA ALA A 163 -9.71 -8.03 -3.52
C ALA A 163 -8.75 -6.85 -3.56
N VAL A 164 -7.55 -7.13 -4.01
CA VAL A 164 -6.49 -6.19 -4.38
C VAL A 164 -5.89 -6.62 -5.72
N TRP A 165 -4.69 -6.18 -6.07
CA TRP A 165 -4.09 -6.46 -7.38
C TRP A 165 -4.02 -7.95 -7.76
N PRO A 166 -3.65 -8.89 -6.89
CA PRO A 166 -3.65 -10.32 -7.21
C PRO A 166 -5.04 -10.96 -7.27
N GLY A 167 -6.10 -10.19 -7.08
CA GLY A 167 -7.47 -10.67 -6.91
C GLY A 167 -7.82 -10.91 -5.45
N LYS A 168 -8.46 -12.04 -5.13
CA LYS A 168 -8.81 -12.36 -3.74
C LYS A 168 -7.56 -12.54 -2.88
N ALA A 169 -7.53 -11.87 -1.73
CA ALA A 169 -6.42 -11.88 -0.80
C ALA A 169 -6.88 -12.01 0.65
N TYR A 170 -6.00 -12.57 1.46
CA TYR A 170 -6.04 -12.48 2.92
C TYR A 170 -5.14 -11.33 3.39
N PHE A 171 -5.39 -10.82 4.59
CA PHE A 171 -4.64 -9.71 5.17
C PHE A 171 -4.01 -10.15 6.49
N ALA A 172 -2.70 -9.97 6.62
CA ALA A 172 -1.98 -10.33 7.83
C ALA A 172 -2.42 -9.45 9.02
N ASP A 173 -2.62 -10.09 10.19
CA ASP A 173 -2.95 -9.38 11.42
C ASP A 173 -1.71 -8.78 12.07
N PHE A 174 -1.27 -7.63 11.56
CA PHE A 174 -0.07 -6.93 12.04
C PHE A 174 -0.18 -6.39 13.48
N LEU A 175 -1.32 -6.50 14.15
CA LEU A 175 -1.41 -6.20 15.58
C LEU A 175 -0.68 -7.23 16.42
N ARG A 176 -0.50 -8.45 15.90
CA ARG A 176 0.16 -9.56 16.57
C ARG A 176 1.67 -9.57 16.28
N PRO A 177 2.56 -9.58 17.31
CA PRO A 177 4.01 -9.57 17.11
C PRO A 177 4.52 -10.73 16.25
N GLU A 178 4.03 -11.95 16.48
CA GLU A 178 4.44 -13.16 15.76
C GLU A 178 4.07 -13.10 14.27
N VAL A 179 2.99 -12.37 13.91
CA VAL A 179 2.60 -12.17 12.51
C VAL A 179 3.54 -11.16 11.83
N ARG A 180 3.93 -10.10 12.54
CA ARG A 180 4.95 -9.17 12.03
C ARG A 180 6.28 -9.86 11.77
N ASP A 181 6.71 -10.72 12.69
CA ASP A 181 7.95 -11.50 12.54
C ASP A 181 7.85 -12.46 11.35
N TRP A 182 6.74 -13.19 11.26
CA TRP A 182 6.49 -14.10 10.14
C TRP A 182 6.51 -13.38 8.80
N PHE A 183 5.75 -12.28 8.67
CA PHE A 183 5.67 -11.51 7.43
C PHE A 183 7.03 -10.88 7.08
N GLY A 184 7.73 -10.35 8.09
CA GLY A 184 9.08 -9.81 7.94
C GLY A 184 10.08 -10.85 7.42
N HIS A 185 9.99 -12.09 7.84
CA HIS A 185 10.86 -13.17 7.34
C HIS A 185 10.63 -13.50 5.86
N ARG A 186 9.43 -13.20 5.30
CA ARG A 186 9.15 -13.41 3.87
C ARG A 186 9.97 -12.53 2.95
N TYR A 187 10.38 -11.34 3.42
CA TYR A 187 11.26 -10.45 2.67
C TYR A 187 12.60 -11.12 2.30
N LYS A 188 12.95 -12.23 2.96
CA LYS A 188 14.18 -12.97 2.68
C LYS A 188 14.30 -13.38 1.21
N VAL A 189 13.23 -13.69 0.53
CA VAL A 189 13.21 -14.00 -0.91
C VAL A 189 13.85 -12.88 -1.75
N LEU A 190 13.66 -11.64 -1.34
CA LEU A 190 14.19 -10.45 -2.02
C LEU A 190 15.54 -10.00 -1.45
N THR A 191 15.71 -10.06 -0.12
CA THR A 191 17.00 -9.69 0.49
C THR A 191 18.11 -10.65 0.06
N ASP A 192 17.83 -11.93 -0.16
CA ASP A 192 18.78 -12.89 -0.71
C ASP A 192 19.19 -12.57 -2.16
N CYS A 193 18.38 -11.77 -2.88
CA CYS A 193 18.72 -11.20 -4.18
C CYS A 193 19.52 -9.89 -4.08
N GLY A 194 19.95 -9.48 -2.88
CA GLY A 194 20.72 -8.25 -2.67
C GLY A 194 19.88 -6.97 -2.63
N ILE A 195 18.57 -7.09 -2.45
CA ILE A 195 17.66 -5.94 -2.24
C ILE A 195 17.89 -5.37 -0.83
N GLU A 196 18.08 -4.06 -0.73
CA GLU A 196 18.44 -3.33 0.50
C GLU A 196 17.35 -2.35 0.96
N GLY A 197 16.28 -2.19 0.19
CA GLY A 197 15.16 -1.31 0.52
C GLY A 197 13.89 -1.76 -0.18
N PHE A 198 12.75 -1.38 0.39
CA PHE A 198 11.44 -1.80 -0.05
C PHE A 198 10.49 -0.61 -0.09
N TRP A 199 9.55 -0.66 -1.02
CA TRP A 199 8.38 0.19 -1.04
C TRP A 199 7.20 -0.63 -0.51
N ASN A 200 6.65 -0.25 0.64
CA ASN A 200 5.42 -0.85 1.15
C ASN A 200 4.24 0.01 0.72
N ASP A 201 3.30 -0.58 0.00
CA ASP A 201 2.11 0.08 -0.49
C ASP A 201 0.85 -0.71 -0.10
N MET A 202 -0.32 -0.17 -0.37
CA MET A 202 -1.63 -0.79 -0.11
C MET A 202 -1.84 -1.17 1.38
N ASN A 203 -1.14 -0.52 2.28
CA ASN A 203 -1.02 -0.88 3.70
C ASN A 203 -1.95 -0.10 4.65
N GLU A 204 -2.94 0.63 4.11
CA GLU A 204 -3.98 1.33 4.90
C GLU A 204 -4.92 0.39 5.69
N PRO A 205 -5.31 -0.83 5.31
CA PRO A 205 -5.20 -1.56 4.05
C PRO A 205 -6.10 -1.02 2.94
N ALA A 206 -5.57 -0.88 1.73
CA ALA A 206 -6.37 -0.57 0.55
C ALA A 206 -7.12 -1.82 0.07
N LEU A 207 -8.39 -1.66 -0.20
CA LEU A 207 -9.27 -2.73 -0.66
C LEU A 207 -10.06 -2.25 -1.88
N PHE A 208 -10.04 -3.02 -2.98
CA PHE A 208 -10.86 -2.69 -4.14
C PHE A 208 -12.32 -3.04 -3.88
N TYR A 209 -12.58 -4.24 -3.38
CA TYR A 209 -13.89 -4.67 -2.91
C TYR A 209 -13.77 -5.83 -1.92
N SER A 210 -14.83 -6.04 -1.13
CA SER A 210 -15.05 -7.24 -0.34
C SER A 210 -16.42 -7.84 -0.67
N PRO A 211 -16.66 -9.13 -0.39
CA PRO A 211 -17.97 -9.75 -0.58
C PRO A 211 -19.10 -9.00 0.15
N ASP A 212 -18.82 -8.51 1.34
CA ASP A 212 -19.79 -7.79 2.16
C ASP A 212 -20.11 -6.41 1.56
N ARG A 213 -19.10 -5.66 1.12
CA ARG A 213 -19.29 -4.38 0.41
C ARG A 213 -19.99 -4.54 -0.93
N LEU A 214 -19.70 -5.62 -1.66
CA LEU A 214 -20.41 -5.92 -2.90
C LEU A 214 -21.88 -6.22 -2.64
N ARG A 215 -22.20 -6.92 -1.55
CA ARG A 215 -23.58 -7.16 -1.13
C ARG A 215 -24.29 -5.85 -0.76
N GLU A 216 -23.69 -5.01 0.10
CA GLU A 216 -24.20 -3.68 0.43
C GLU A 216 -24.46 -2.83 -0.82
N PHE A 217 -23.56 -2.90 -1.80
CA PHE A 217 -23.74 -2.25 -3.09
C PHE A 217 -24.97 -2.75 -3.84
N LEU A 218 -25.12 -4.07 -3.96
CA LEU A 218 -26.28 -4.69 -4.63
C LEU A 218 -27.60 -4.36 -3.92
N ASP A 219 -27.61 -4.36 -2.59
CA ASP A 219 -28.76 -3.98 -1.77
C ASP A 219 -29.12 -2.50 -1.98
N SER A 220 -28.12 -1.61 -2.03
CA SER A 220 -28.31 -0.19 -2.34
C SER A 220 -28.87 0.01 -3.74
N MET A 221 -28.36 -0.72 -4.74
CA MET A 221 -28.88 -0.70 -6.10
C MET A 221 -30.34 -1.17 -6.17
N ALA A 222 -30.68 -2.21 -5.39
CA ALA A 222 -32.08 -2.70 -5.34
C ALA A 222 -33.01 -1.66 -4.72
N GLN A 223 -32.57 -0.90 -3.70
CA GLN A 223 -33.34 0.18 -3.08
C GLN A 223 -33.54 1.39 -4.01
N LEU A 224 -32.57 1.66 -4.88
CA LEU A 224 -32.62 2.75 -5.87
C LEU A 224 -33.47 2.39 -7.12
N ARG A 225 -33.83 1.13 -7.27
CA ARG A 225 -34.63 0.64 -8.39
C ARG A 225 -36.02 1.24 -8.32
N GLY A 226 -36.34 2.20 -9.23
CA GLY A 226 -37.60 2.90 -9.28
C GLY A 226 -37.59 4.34 -8.79
N GLN A 227 -36.41 4.89 -8.45
CA GLN A 227 -36.24 6.31 -8.21
C GLN A 227 -35.78 7.01 -9.49
N ASP A 228 -36.69 7.73 -10.14
CA ASP A 228 -36.44 8.31 -11.46
C ASP A 228 -35.58 9.59 -11.48
N ASN A 229 -35.09 10.07 -10.31
CA ASN A 229 -34.44 11.39 -10.17
C ASN A 229 -33.18 11.36 -9.33
N ILE A 230 -32.33 10.33 -9.46
CA ILE A 230 -31.02 10.35 -8.80
C ILE A 230 -30.06 11.10 -9.71
N GLU A 231 -29.51 12.23 -9.22
CA GLU A 231 -28.43 12.92 -9.90
C GLU A 231 -27.22 11.98 -10.01
N GLN A 232 -26.61 11.99 -11.17
CA GLN A 232 -25.53 11.05 -11.52
C GLN A 232 -24.36 11.14 -10.51
N GLU A 233 -24.07 12.32 -9.96
CA GLU A 233 -23.08 12.53 -8.93
C GLU A 233 -23.46 11.90 -7.58
N GLU A 234 -24.72 11.97 -7.18
CA GLU A 234 -25.22 11.35 -5.95
C GLU A 234 -25.22 9.81 -6.07
N PHE A 235 -25.58 9.31 -7.24
CA PHE A 235 -25.46 7.89 -7.58
C PHE A 235 -24.00 7.41 -7.45
N PHE A 236 -23.06 8.13 -8.09
CA PHE A 236 -21.64 7.79 -8.00
C PHE A 236 -21.10 7.88 -6.58
N ALA A 237 -21.43 8.92 -5.83
CA ALA A 237 -20.97 9.08 -4.46
C ALA A 237 -21.49 7.99 -3.52
N LYS A 238 -22.77 7.61 -3.61
CA LYS A 238 -23.35 6.58 -2.74
C LYS A 238 -23.01 5.15 -3.17
N VAL A 239 -22.95 4.89 -4.46
CA VAL A 239 -22.86 3.55 -5.01
C VAL A 239 -21.41 3.17 -5.29
N VAL A 240 -20.69 4.00 -6.02
CA VAL A 240 -19.29 3.72 -6.36
C VAL A 240 -18.37 3.99 -5.17
N GLY A 241 -18.57 5.08 -4.44
CA GLY A 241 -17.82 5.39 -3.22
C GLY A 241 -18.01 4.34 -2.12
N GLY A 242 -19.22 3.78 -2.00
CA GLY A 242 -19.51 2.69 -1.05
C GLY A 242 -18.93 1.34 -1.47
N ALA A 243 -18.89 1.04 -2.77
CA ALA A 243 -18.43 -0.26 -3.29
C ALA A 243 -16.92 -0.37 -3.42
N MET A 244 -16.25 0.71 -3.80
CA MET A 244 -14.82 0.73 -4.08
C MET A 244 -13.94 1.09 -2.87
N GLY A 245 -14.56 1.39 -1.72
CA GLY A 245 -13.79 1.85 -0.57
C GLY A 245 -13.12 3.21 -0.81
N LEU A 246 -12.23 3.62 0.06
CA LEU A 246 -11.53 4.91 0.01
C LEU A 246 -10.54 5.10 -1.15
N SER A 247 -10.37 4.09 -1.99
CA SER A 247 -9.45 4.11 -3.15
C SER A 247 -9.78 5.17 -4.22
N LEU A 248 -10.98 5.77 -4.20
CA LEU A 248 -11.35 6.84 -5.13
C LEU A 248 -10.60 8.17 -4.92
N ILE A 249 -9.91 8.34 -3.80
CA ILE A 249 -9.11 9.55 -3.55
C ILE A 249 -7.93 9.65 -4.53
N HIS A 250 -7.41 8.52 -5.02
CA HIS A 250 -6.31 8.49 -5.98
C HIS A 250 -6.70 8.55 -7.46
N ILE A 251 -7.99 8.36 -7.78
CA ILE A 251 -8.46 8.41 -9.18
C ILE A 251 -8.87 9.83 -9.61
N SER A 252 -9.03 10.76 -8.68
CA SER A 252 -9.55 12.10 -8.94
C SER A 252 -8.48 13.21 -9.02
N GLU A 253 -7.19 12.91 -9.13
CA GLU A 253 -6.26 13.94 -9.54
C GLU A 253 -6.42 14.23 -11.04
N PRO A 254 -6.97 15.40 -11.42
CA PRO A 254 -6.97 15.80 -12.81
C PRO A 254 -5.50 16.04 -13.19
N THR A 255 -5.02 15.27 -14.15
CA THR A 255 -3.83 15.63 -14.93
C THR A 255 -4.02 17.04 -15.45
N ARG A 256 -3.59 18.04 -14.70
CA ARG A 256 -3.40 19.39 -15.23
C ARG A 256 -2.09 19.40 -16.00
N ARG A 257 -2.24 19.72 -17.25
CA ARG A 257 -1.30 19.94 -18.32
C ARG A 257 -0.08 20.78 -17.91
#